data_8a281a3ff048128a9b9adc7d5b05f2cd
#
_entry.id   8a281a3ff048128a9b9adc7d5b05f2cd
#
_cell.length_a   1.000
_cell.length_b   1.000
_cell.length_c   1.000
_cell.angle_alpha   90.00
_cell.angle_beta   90.00
_cell.angle_gamma   90.00
#
_symmetry.space_group_name_H-M   'P 1'
#
loop_
_entity.id
_entity.type
_entity.pdbx_description
1 polymer ?
#
loop_
_entity_poly.entity_id
_entity_poly.type
_entity_poly.pdbx_seq_one_letter_code
_entity_poly.pdbx_strand_id
1 'polypeptide(L)'
;MMFKSEKKMRAALSVLAVVFGASAPVSSFAQDAAAQAPADAPAQAAGAPKLGWYKTCSKQEDNDICVVQNLILANGGQLVTAVGLISVSGKINRKLLQVSVPTARLVPPGVLMQIDGGKGQKLDYAVCLPDKCTAEIPLTDAMIASLKKGSDVIFTSINFRRAPNPIKISLEGFTGAYDGEPVSESKLVESQRSLQEGMQKKAEEARKKLEDAQKAAKAQ
;
A
#
# COMPACT_ATOMS: atom_id res chain seq x y z
N MET A 1 50.61 9.09 17.26
CA MET A 1 51.48 8.44 16.29
C MET A 1 51.09 8.85 14.90
N MET A 2 51.96 9.56 14.23
CA MET A 2 51.87 10.06 12.87
C MET A 2 51.98 8.96 11.84
N PHE A 3 51.20 9.01 10.76
CA PHE A 3 51.68 8.63 9.44
C PHE A 3 51.01 9.48 8.36
N LYS A 4 51.86 10.32 7.82
CA LYS A 4 51.71 11.18 6.67
C LYS A 4 52.26 10.42 5.46
N SER A 5 51.51 10.34 4.35
CA SER A 5 52.11 10.04 3.06
C SER A 5 51.32 10.68 1.94
N GLU A 6 51.90 11.79 1.44
CA GLU A 6 51.60 12.39 0.14
C GLU A 6 52.25 11.59 -0.95
N LYS A 7 51.60 11.36 -2.09
CA LYS A 7 52.24 11.16 -3.39
C LYS A 7 51.50 11.95 -4.48
N LYS A 8 52.19 13.01 -4.90
CA LYS A 8 51.97 13.74 -6.17
C LYS A 8 52.47 12.86 -7.32
N MET A 9 51.75 12.84 -8.45
CA MET A 9 52.34 12.61 -9.79
C MET A 9 51.38 13.16 -10.86
N ARG A 10 51.68 14.24 -11.37
CA ARG A 10 52.18 14.86 -12.63
C ARG A 10 51.45 14.36 -13.89
N ALA A 11 50.87 15.36 -14.52
CA ALA A 11 50.50 15.68 -15.89
C ALA A 11 51.12 14.84 -17.03
N ALA A 12 50.30 14.53 -18.03
CA ALA A 12 50.74 14.48 -19.43
C ALA A 12 49.60 14.99 -20.31
N LEU A 13 49.81 16.12 -20.94
CA LEU A 13 49.10 16.63 -22.14
C LEU A 13 49.44 15.71 -23.30
N SER A 14 48.43 15.40 -24.13
CA SER A 14 48.62 15.01 -25.50
C SER A 14 47.49 15.59 -26.34
N VAL A 15 47.88 16.55 -27.14
CA VAL A 15 47.10 17.17 -28.26
C VAL A 15 47.30 16.26 -29.50
N LEU A 16 46.23 15.88 -30.20
CA LEU A 16 46.26 15.60 -31.65
C LEU A 16 44.89 15.79 -32.27
N ALA A 17 44.76 16.76 -33.03
CA ALA A 17 44.34 17.09 -34.41
C ALA A 17 43.18 16.25 -35.05
N VAL A 18 42.10 16.93 -35.31
CA VAL A 18 41.31 17.16 -36.54
C VAL A 18 41.36 16.04 -37.61
N VAL A 19 40.18 15.48 -37.92
CA VAL A 19 39.78 15.13 -39.28
C VAL A 19 38.31 15.44 -39.52
N PHE A 20 38.06 16.21 -40.58
CA PHE A 20 36.79 16.49 -41.22
C PHE A 20 36.14 15.22 -41.78
N GLY A 21 34.82 15.10 -41.71
CA GLY A 21 34.11 14.07 -42.47
C GLY A 21 32.63 13.99 -42.27
N ALA A 22 31.87 14.53 -43.22
CA ALA A 22 30.55 14.11 -43.65
C ALA A 22 29.35 14.30 -42.71
N SER A 23 28.58 15.34 -43.03
CA SER A 23 27.19 15.58 -42.70
C SER A 23 26.27 14.45 -43.19
N ALA A 24 25.67 13.69 -42.30
CA ALA A 24 24.51 12.87 -42.58
C ALA A 24 23.27 13.54 -41.94
N PRO A 25 22.11 13.62 -42.62
CA PRO A 25 20.91 14.19 -42.04
C PRO A 25 20.38 13.27 -40.92
N VAL A 26 20.37 13.75 -39.71
CA VAL A 26 19.66 13.10 -38.57
C VAL A 26 18.17 13.26 -38.84
N SER A 27 17.55 12.16 -39.22
CA SER A 27 16.09 12.04 -39.23
C SER A 27 15.61 12.23 -37.80
N SER A 28 14.91 13.33 -37.53
CA SER A 28 14.19 13.59 -36.30
C SER A 28 13.09 12.55 -36.15
N PHE A 29 13.30 11.50 -35.36
CA PHE A 29 12.20 10.72 -34.86
C PHE A 29 11.44 11.62 -33.88
N ALA A 30 10.34 12.18 -34.33
CA ALA A 30 9.31 12.70 -33.46
C ALA A 30 8.85 11.54 -32.59
N GLN A 31 9.29 11.50 -31.36
CA GLN A 31 8.65 10.67 -30.35
C GLN A 31 7.29 11.31 -30.09
N ASP A 32 6.26 10.71 -30.68
CA ASP A 32 4.90 10.88 -30.24
C ASP A 32 4.89 10.63 -28.74
N ALA A 33 4.69 11.71 -27.98
CA ALA A 33 4.33 11.62 -26.57
C ALA A 33 2.94 10.98 -26.52
N ALA A 34 2.89 9.65 -26.53
CA ALA A 34 1.69 8.94 -26.19
C ALA A 34 1.29 9.41 -24.79
N ALA A 35 0.22 10.18 -24.73
CA ALA A 35 -0.45 10.56 -23.51
C ALA A 35 -0.71 9.26 -22.73
N GLN A 36 0.06 9.04 -21.66
CA GLN A 36 -0.19 7.95 -20.74
C GLN A 36 -1.56 8.24 -20.15
N ALA A 37 -2.53 7.43 -20.53
CA ALA A 37 -3.81 7.34 -19.85
C ALA A 37 -3.55 7.22 -18.35
N PRO A 38 -4.38 7.83 -17.47
CA PRO A 38 -4.25 7.68 -16.04
C PRO A 38 -4.20 6.19 -15.73
N ALA A 39 -3.13 5.76 -15.03
CA ALA A 39 -2.99 4.38 -14.61
C ALA A 39 -4.25 4.02 -13.82
N ASP A 40 -5.03 3.10 -14.38
CA ASP A 40 -6.20 2.53 -13.73
C ASP A 40 -5.83 2.18 -12.31
N ALA A 41 -6.62 2.65 -11.35
CA ALA A 41 -6.52 2.24 -9.96
C ALA A 41 -6.48 0.70 -9.96
N PRO A 42 -5.57 0.05 -9.20
CA PRO A 42 -5.43 -1.38 -9.24
C PRO A 42 -6.81 -2.00 -9.01
N ALA A 43 -7.32 -2.69 -10.05
CA ALA A 43 -8.59 -3.38 -9.99
C ALA A 43 -8.57 -4.25 -8.75
N GLN A 44 -9.51 -4.03 -7.84
CA GLN A 44 -9.66 -4.82 -6.64
C GLN A 44 -9.73 -6.28 -7.08
N ALA A 45 -8.78 -7.09 -6.62
CA ALA A 45 -8.67 -8.49 -6.97
C ALA A 45 -10.01 -9.20 -6.76
N ALA A 46 -10.72 -9.46 -7.84
CA ALA A 46 -11.93 -10.27 -7.79
C ALA A 46 -11.56 -11.66 -7.26
N GLY A 47 -11.97 -11.98 -6.04
CA GLY A 47 -11.90 -13.33 -5.50
C GLY A 47 -11.07 -13.59 -4.26
N ALA A 48 -10.48 -12.60 -3.58
CA ALA A 48 -10.06 -12.78 -2.18
C ALA A 48 -11.31 -12.71 -1.28
N PRO A 49 -11.48 -13.60 -0.30
CA PRO A 49 -12.56 -13.47 0.67
C PRO A 49 -12.40 -12.13 1.38
N LYS A 50 -13.35 -11.23 1.16
CA LYS A 50 -13.36 -9.91 1.80
C LYS A 50 -14.07 -10.08 3.14
N LEU A 51 -13.34 -10.02 4.22
CA LEU A 51 -13.95 -9.87 5.55
C LEU A 51 -14.74 -8.55 5.66
N GLY A 52 -14.47 -7.58 4.76
CA GLY A 52 -15.02 -6.25 4.88
C GLY A 52 -14.55 -5.58 6.18
N TRP A 53 -15.41 -4.76 6.76
CA TRP A 53 -15.17 -4.16 8.07
C TRP A 53 -15.57 -5.14 9.18
N TYR A 54 -14.72 -5.30 10.17
CA TYR A 54 -14.99 -6.12 11.35
C TYR A 54 -14.31 -5.54 12.59
N LYS A 55 -14.88 -5.84 13.76
CA LYS A 55 -14.35 -5.43 15.06
C LYS A 55 -13.77 -6.61 15.81
N THR A 56 -12.61 -6.41 16.41
CA THR A 56 -12.03 -7.31 17.40
C THR A 56 -11.78 -6.53 18.68
N CYS A 57 -11.98 -7.17 19.83
CA CYS A 57 -11.64 -6.58 21.12
C CYS A 57 -10.80 -7.55 21.92
N SER A 58 -9.87 -7.02 22.69
CA SER A 58 -9.03 -7.75 23.65
C SER A 58 -8.85 -6.93 24.90
N LYS A 59 -8.61 -7.59 26.01
CA LYS A 59 -8.26 -6.94 27.26
C LYS A 59 -6.75 -7.06 27.50
N GLN A 60 -6.10 -5.94 27.74
CA GLN A 60 -4.68 -5.89 28.09
C GLN A 60 -4.52 -5.12 29.41
N GLU A 61 -4.12 -5.83 30.44
CA GLU A 61 -4.06 -5.29 31.80
C GLU A 61 -5.42 -4.68 32.20
N ASP A 62 -5.43 -3.38 32.52
CA ASP A 62 -6.63 -2.63 32.92
C ASP A 62 -7.25 -1.82 31.75
N ASN A 63 -6.93 -2.16 30.51
CA ASN A 63 -7.46 -1.49 29.34
C ASN A 63 -8.19 -2.46 28.43
N ASP A 64 -9.33 -2.05 27.93
CA ASP A 64 -10.04 -2.71 26.84
C ASP A 64 -9.61 -2.08 25.51
N ILE A 65 -9.11 -2.90 24.60
CA ILE A 65 -8.64 -2.48 23.28
C ILE A 65 -9.56 -3.06 22.21
N CYS A 66 -10.28 -2.19 21.51
CA CYS A 66 -11.11 -2.57 20.38
C CYS A 66 -10.53 -1.99 19.08
N VAL A 67 -10.49 -2.82 18.05
CA VAL A 67 -10.02 -2.43 16.71
C VAL A 67 -11.10 -2.73 15.68
N VAL A 68 -11.59 -1.70 15.01
CA VAL A 68 -12.42 -1.85 13.81
C VAL A 68 -11.51 -1.75 12.60
N GLN A 69 -11.47 -2.78 11.77
CA GLN A 69 -10.47 -2.85 10.71
C GLN A 69 -11.01 -3.39 9.39
N ASN A 70 -10.31 -3.03 8.30
CA ASN A 70 -10.49 -3.57 6.97
C ASN A 70 -9.11 -3.82 6.35
N LEU A 71 -8.94 -4.99 5.73
CA LEU A 71 -7.71 -5.39 5.05
C LEU A 71 -7.98 -5.60 3.57
N ILE A 72 -7.13 -5.02 2.73
CA ILE A 72 -7.13 -5.24 1.29
C ILE A 72 -5.85 -5.96 0.91
N LEU A 73 -6.02 -7.14 0.32
CA LEU A 73 -4.94 -7.98 -0.16
C LEU A 73 -4.94 -8.01 -1.70
N ALA A 74 -3.76 -8.08 -2.30
CA ALA A 74 -3.60 -8.38 -3.71
C ALA A 74 -3.91 -9.86 -4.01
N ASN A 75 -3.99 -10.23 -5.29
CA ASN A 75 -4.25 -11.62 -5.73
C ASN A 75 -3.27 -12.66 -5.17
N GLY A 76 -2.05 -12.25 -4.84
CA GLY A 76 -1.00 -13.10 -4.23
C GLY A 76 -0.98 -13.09 -2.70
N GLY A 77 -2.00 -12.53 -2.03
CA GLY A 77 -2.06 -12.43 -0.57
C GLY A 77 -1.19 -11.32 0.03
N GLN A 78 -0.51 -10.53 -0.80
CA GLN A 78 0.29 -9.40 -0.32
C GLN A 78 -0.62 -8.28 0.18
N LEU A 79 -0.23 -7.63 1.28
CA LEU A 79 -0.96 -6.49 1.81
C LEU A 79 -0.90 -5.31 0.84
N VAL A 80 -2.07 -4.84 0.38
CA VAL A 80 -2.22 -3.59 -0.36
C VAL A 80 -2.41 -2.44 0.62
N THR A 81 -3.31 -2.61 1.59
CA THR A 81 -3.53 -1.67 2.68
C THR A 81 -4.30 -2.32 3.83
N ALA A 82 -4.10 -1.82 5.02
CA ALA A 82 -4.92 -2.13 6.18
C ALA A 82 -5.30 -0.81 6.85
N VAL A 83 -6.57 -0.68 7.20
CA VAL A 83 -7.08 0.44 7.99
C VAL A 83 -7.59 -0.09 9.32
N GLY A 84 -7.21 0.56 10.40
CA GLY A 84 -7.62 0.21 11.75
C GLY A 84 -8.06 1.46 12.53
N LEU A 85 -9.26 1.41 13.11
CA LEU A 85 -9.72 2.38 14.09
C LEU A 85 -9.57 1.74 15.46
N ILE A 86 -8.59 2.20 16.20
CA ILE A 86 -8.21 1.65 17.50
C ILE A 86 -8.84 2.51 18.59
N SER A 87 -9.58 1.87 19.50
CA SER A 87 -10.11 2.49 20.70
C SER A 87 -9.57 1.77 21.93
N VAL A 88 -8.89 2.52 22.78
CA VAL A 88 -8.41 2.04 24.07
C VAL A 88 -9.24 2.73 25.14
N SER A 89 -9.79 1.97 26.08
CA SER A 89 -10.58 2.46 27.22
C SER A 89 -10.16 1.75 28.50
N GLY A 90 -10.09 2.50 29.59
CA GLY A 90 -9.62 2.03 30.90
C GLY A 90 -8.74 3.06 31.58
N LYS A 91 -7.57 2.66 32.06
CA LYS A 91 -6.56 3.59 32.60
C LYS A 91 -6.11 4.61 31.55
N ILE A 92 -6.05 4.18 30.29
CA ILE A 92 -5.72 5.01 29.12
C ILE A 92 -6.98 5.13 28.29
N ASN A 93 -7.34 6.36 27.91
CA ASN A 93 -8.45 6.61 26.98
C ASN A 93 -7.89 7.27 25.72
N ARG A 94 -7.85 6.53 24.61
CA ARG A 94 -7.25 6.98 23.37
C ARG A 94 -7.96 6.37 22.17
N LYS A 95 -8.17 7.20 21.14
CA LYS A 95 -8.68 6.74 19.84
C LYS A 95 -7.70 7.13 18.74
N LEU A 96 -7.36 6.21 17.87
CA LEU A 96 -6.45 6.41 16.74
C LEU A 96 -7.04 5.82 15.47
N LEU A 97 -6.81 6.49 14.36
CA LEU A 97 -6.96 5.90 13.03
C LEU A 97 -5.55 5.63 12.49
N GLN A 98 -5.32 4.39 12.11
CA GLN A 98 -4.09 3.93 11.48
C GLN A 98 -4.36 3.42 10.07
N VAL A 99 -3.44 3.69 9.15
CA VAL A 99 -3.41 3.08 7.82
C VAL A 99 -2.04 2.53 7.53
N SER A 100 -1.98 1.28 7.12
CA SER A 100 -0.75 0.62 6.66
C SER A 100 -0.73 0.56 5.15
N VAL A 101 0.38 0.97 4.55
CA VAL A 101 0.65 0.92 3.10
C VAL A 101 1.97 0.21 2.85
N PRO A 102 2.21 -0.37 1.65
CA PRO A 102 3.50 -0.96 1.31
C PRO A 102 4.66 0.01 1.49
N THR A 103 5.86 -0.49 1.70
CA THR A 103 7.10 0.30 1.80
C THR A 103 7.41 1.10 0.52
N ALA A 104 8.56 1.77 0.48
CA ALA A 104 8.98 2.63 -0.62
C ALA A 104 8.04 3.84 -0.85
N ARG A 105 7.65 4.49 0.26
CA ARG A 105 6.87 5.74 0.27
C ARG A 105 7.74 6.92 0.70
N LEU A 106 7.41 8.10 0.19
CA LEU A 106 7.99 9.35 0.71
C LEU A 106 7.36 9.63 2.08
N VAL A 107 8.22 9.80 3.09
CA VAL A 107 7.78 10.00 4.48
C VAL A 107 7.18 11.40 4.73
N PRO A 108 7.80 12.52 4.25
CA PRO A 108 7.30 13.85 4.61
C PRO A 108 5.87 14.17 4.18
N PRO A 109 5.36 13.71 3.00
CA PRO A 109 3.98 13.94 2.62
C PRO A 109 2.97 13.21 3.49
N GLY A 110 3.36 12.10 4.16
CA GLY A 110 2.44 11.24 4.89
C GLY A 110 1.47 10.51 3.96
N VAL A 111 0.31 10.20 4.51
CA VAL A 111 -0.83 9.64 3.78
C VAL A 111 -1.99 10.61 3.86
N LEU A 112 -2.56 10.99 2.73
CA LEU A 112 -3.75 11.84 2.66
C LEU A 112 -5.00 10.97 2.72
N MET A 113 -5.89 11.22 3.68
CA MET A 113 -7.19 10.58 3.81
C MET A 113 -8.29 11.53 3.32
N GLN A 114 -9.19 11.06 2.46
CA GLN A 114 -10.36 11.79 1.99
C GLN A 114 -11.60 10.89 2.06
N ILE A 115 -12.69 11.38 2.64
CA ILE A 115 -13.98 10.69 2.69
C ILE A 115 -14.86 11.33 1.63
N ASP A 116 -15.42 10.53 0.70
CA ASP A 116 -16.29 10.95 -0.41
C ASP A 116 -15.74 12.16 -1.20
N GLY A 117 -14.41 12.23 -1.39
CA GLY A 117 -13.76 13.34 -2.09
C GLY A 117 -13.75 14.67 -1.33
N GLY A 118 -14.14 14.66 -0.04
CA GLY A 118 -14.12 15.84 0.82
C GLY A 118 -12.73 16.36 1.15
N LYS A 119 -12.64 17.26 2.13
CA LYS A 119 -11.36 17.84 2.56
C LYS A 119 -10.39 16.77 3.04
N GLY A 120 -9.19 16.78 2.47
CA GLY A 120 -8.13 15.85 2.84
C GLY A 120 -7.60 16.10 4.25
N GLN A 121 -7.31 15.01 4.96
CA GLN A 121 -6.64 15.02 6.26
C GLN A 121 -5.34 14.24 6.13
N LYS A 122 -4.24 14.83 6.60
CA LYS A 122 -2.92 14.19 6.56
C LYS A 122 -2.74 13.28 7.77
N LEU A 123 -2.28 12.06 7.52
CA LEU A 123 -1.76 11.14 8.51
C LEU A 123 -0.24 11.12 8.40
N ASP A 124 0.45 11.31 9.51
CA ASP A 124 1.91 11.22 9.54
C ASP A 124 2.35 9.77 9.76
N TYR A 125 3.47 9.38 9.13
CA TYR A 125 4.01 8.04 9.35
C TYR A 125 4.58 7.92 10.77
N ALA A 126 4.06 6.96 11.53
CA ALA A 126 4.55 6.63 12.87
C ALA A 126 5.73 5.65 12.79
N VAL A 127 5.66 4.67 11.88
CA VAL A 127 6.70 3.65 11.73
C VAL A 127 6.71 3.07 10.32
N CYS A 128 7.90 2.73 9.81
CA CYS A 128 8.07 1.90 8.62
C CYS A 128 8.84 0.64 9.01
N LEU A 129 8.23 -0.50 8.76
CA LEU A 129 8.81 -1.84 8.87
C LEU A 129 9.30 -2.31 7.49
N PRO A 130 10.03 -3.42 7.39
CA PRO A 130 10.52 -3.91 6.09
C PRO A 130 9.43 -4.18 5.05
N ASP A 131 8.21 -4.51 5.47
CA ASP A 131 7.08 -4.90 4.63
C ASP A 131 6.03 -3.80 4.45
N LYS A 132 5.93 -2.86 5.40
CA LYS A 132 4.88 -1.81 5.41
C LYS A 132 5.29 -0.56 6.17
N CYS A 133 4.68 0.57 5.82
CA CYS A 133 4.68 1.79 6.60
C CYS A 133 3.28 2.04 7.19
N THR A 134 3.21 2.41 8.45
CA THR A 134 1.95 2.75 9.14
C THR A 134 1.93 4.24 9.45
N ALA A 135 0.89 4.91 8.96
CA ALA A 135 0.59 6.30 9.28
C ALA A 135 -0.61 6.37 10.23
N GLU A 136 -0.66 7.39 11.08
CA GLU A 136 -1.70 7.52 12.08
C GLU A 136 -2.13 8.96 12.33
N ILE A 137 -3.33 9.11 12.87
CA ILE A 137 -3.89 10.38 13.31
C ILE A 137 -4.82 10.12 14.53
N PRO A 138 -4.89 11.03 15.51
CA PRO A 138 -5.92 10.96 16.54
C PRO A 138 -7.32 10.88 15.91
N LEU A 139 -8.11 9.89 16.30
CA LEU A 139 -9.45 9.68 15.76
C LEU A 139 -10.46 10.49 16.58
N THR A 140 -11.09 11.48 15.93
CA THR A 140 -12.11 12.32 16.55
C THR A 140 -13.52 11.78 16.31
N ASP A 141 -14.47 12.15 17.15
CA ASP A 141 -15.88 11.75 16.97
C ASP A 141 -16.48 12.33 15.67
N ALA A 142 -16.02 13.50 15.23
CA ALA A 142 -16.41 14.06 13.93
C ALA A 142 -15.91 13.20 12.76
N MET A 143 -14.69 12.66 12.83
CA MET A 143 -14.18 11.73 11.83
C MET A 143 -14.99 10.43 11.81
N ILE A 144 -15.30 9.88 12.99
CA ILE A 144 -16.14 8.68 13.12
C ILE A 144 -17.52 8.92 12.49
N ALA A 145 -18.15 10.05 12.79
CA ALA A 145 -19.44 10.41 12.20
C ALA A 145 -19.37 10.55 10.67
N SER A 146 -18.28 11.10 10.14
CA SER A 146 -18.06 11.21 8.69
C SER A 146 -17.86 9.85 8.04
N LEU A 147 -17.07 8.95 8.67
CA LEU A 147 -16.88 7.58 8.19
C LEU A 147 -18.18 6.77 8.19
N LYS A 148 -19.04 6.96 9.22
CA LYS A 148 -20.34 6.27 9.30
C LYS A 148 -21.32 6.73 8.23
N LYS A 149 -21.26 7.99 7.80
CA LYS A 149 -22.14 8.57 6.78
C LYS A 149 -21.59 8.42 5.36
N GLY A 150 -20.29 8.24 5.23
CA GLY A 150 -19.61 8.18 3.95
C GLY A 150 -19.85 6.87 3.21
N SER A 151 -19.62 6.92 1.90
CA SER A 151 -19.67 5.76 1.02
C SER A 151 -18.28 5.15 0.83
N ASP A 152 -17.27 6.01 0.72
CA ASP A 152 -15.89 5.60 0.42
C ASP A 152 -14.88 6.45 1.18
N VAL A 153 -13.75 5.85 1.54
CA VAL A 153 -12.57 6.56 2.01
C VAL A 153 -11.39 6.26 1.08
N ILE A 154 -10.64 7.30 0.72
CA ILE A 154 -9.45 7.19 -0.14
C ILE A 154 -8.22 7.55 0.69
N PHE A 155 -7.23 6.65 0.70
CA PHE A 155 -5.92 6.90 1.28
C PHE A 155 -4.90 7.04 0.16
N THR A 156 -4.27 8.21 0.05
CA THR A 156 -3.27 8.50 -0.97
C THR A 156 -1.89 8.64 -0.35
N SER A 157 -1.00 7.71 -0.64
CA SER A 157 0.43 7.80 -0.33
C SER A 157 1.24 8.21 -1.56
N ILE A 158 2.42 8.77 -1.36
CA ILE A 158 3.33 9.14 -2.46
C ILE A 158 4.46 8.11 -2.52
N ASN A 159 4.65 7.46 -3.66
CA ASN A 159 5.72 6.49 -3.84
C ASN A 159 7.10 7.16 -4.04
N PHE A 160 8.18 6.37 -4.04
CA PHE A 160 9.55 6.87 -4.21
C PHE A 160 9.79 7.56 -5.57
N ARG A 161 8.95 7.29 -6.59
CA ARG A 161 8.96 7.97 -7.90
C ARG A 161 8.17 9.28 -7.89
N ARG A 162 7.70 9.72 -6.72
CA ARG A 162 6.87 10.92 -6.52
C ARG A 162 5.47 10.83 -7.15
N ALA A 163 5.02 9.64 -7.49
CA ALA A 163 3.67 9.42 -8.01
C ALA A 163 2.69 9.14 -6.87
N PRO A 164 1.47 9.70 -6.91
CA PRO A 164 0.41 9.40 -5.96
C PRO A 164 -0.09 7.96 -6.14
N ASN A 165 -0.36 7.30 -5.04
CA ASN A 165 -0.95 5.96 -4.97
C ASN A 165 -2.24 6.02 -4.17
N PRO A 166 -3.37 6.36 -4.79
CA PRO A 166 -4.67 6.35 -4.13
C PRO A 166 -5.18 4.92 -3.94
N ILE A 167 -5.69 4.61 -2.76
CA ILE A 167 -6.35 3.34 -2.45
C ILE A 167 -7.74 3.69 -1.93
N LYS A 168 -8.76 3.26 -2.66
CA LYS A 168 -10.16 3.46 -2.32
C LYS A 168 -10.69 2.27 -1.52
N ILE A 169 -11.34 2.54 -0.41
CA ILE A 169 -11.96 1.55 0.48
C ILE A 169 -13.42 1.90 0.65
N SER A 170 -14.32 0.94 0.37
CA SER A 170 -15.74 1.11 0.64
C SER A 170 -16.00 1.15 2.15
N LEU A 171 -16.87 2.05 2.58
CA LEU A 171 -17.37 2.16 3.95
C LEU A 171 -18.64 1.31 4.18
N GLU A 172 -19.06 0.52 3.19
CA GLU A 172 -20.14 -0.44 3.35
C GLU A 172 -19.84 -1.41 4.50
N GLY A 173 -20.76 -1.54 5.44
CA GLY A 173 -20.61 -2.37 6.64
C GLY A 173 -19.80 -1.72 7.77
N PHE A 174 -19.16 -0.57 7.55
CA PHE A 174 -18.35 0.11 8.58
C PHE A 174 -19.17 0.43 9.84
N THR A 175 -20.35 1.03 9.69
CA THR A 175 -21.21 1.41 10.82
C THR A 175 -21.61 0.18 11.63
N GLY A 176 -22.00 -0.91 10.96
CA GLY A 176 -22.35 -2.17 11.62
C GLY A 176 -21.18 -2.78 12.39
N ALA A 177 -19.97 -2.73 11.81
CA ALA A 177 -18.76 -3.20 12.49
C ALA A 177 -18.38 -2.30 13.67
N TYR A 178 -18.49 -0.97 13.52
CA TYR A 178 -18.09 -0.03 14.56
C TYR A 178 -19.02 -0.10 15.78
N ASP A 179 -20.33 -0.13 15.57
CA ASP A 179 -21.34 -0.12 16.64
C ASP A 179 -21.70 -1.53 17.13
N GLY A 180 -21.52 -2.55 16.28
CA GLY A 180 -21.88 -3.93 16.58
C GLY A 180 -20.93 -4.64 17.56
N GLU A 181 -21.22 -5.89 17.84
CA GLU A 181 -20.39 -6.76 18.68
C GLU A 181 -19.08 -7.16 17.97
N PRO A 182 -17.99 -7.38 18.71
CA PRO A 182 -16.77 -7.94 18.17
C PRO A 182 -17.00 -9.31 17.54
N VAL A 183 -16.29 -9.62 16.45
CA VAL A 183 -16.30 -10.98 15.89
C VAL A 183 -15.64 -11.95 16.88
N SER A 184 -16.21 -13.12 17.01
CA SER A 184 -15.64 -14.17 17.88
C SER A 184 -14.34 -14.70 17.28
N GLU A 185 -13.46 -15.20 18.14
CA GLU A 185 -12.21 -15.83 17.73
C GLU A 185 -12.44 -16.99 16.75
N SER A 186 -13.48 -17.79 16.98
CA SER A 186 -13.85 -18.89 16.08
C SER A 186 -14.18 -18.42 14.66
N LYS A 187 -14.89 -17.29 14.53
CA LYS A 187 -15.18 -16.70 13.21
C LYS A 187 -13.93 -16.15 12.53
N LEU A 188 -12.98 -15.60 13.30
CA LEU A 188 -11.70 -15.14 12.76
C LEU A 188 -10.87 -16.31 12.22
N VAL A 189 -10.76 -17.40 12.98
CA VAL A 189 -10.05 -18.63 12.58
C VAL A 189 -10.69 -19.22 11.33
N GLU A 190 -12.01 -19.34 11.28
CA GLU A 190 -12.74 -19.83 10.10
C GLU A 190 -12.48 -18.95 8.87
N SER A 191 -12.50 -17.64 9.05
CA SER A 191 -12.23 -16.69 7.96
C SER A 191 -10.79 -16.77 7.45
N GLN A 192 -9.81 -16.92 8.35
CA GLN A 192 -8.41 -17.13 7.99
C GLN A 192 -8.21 -18.44 7.22
N ARG A 193 -8.86 -19.53 7.68
CA ARG A 193 -8.83 -20.82 7.00
C ARG A 193 -9.43 -20.73 5.60
N SER A 194 -10.60 -20.12 5.46
CA SER A 194 -11.25 -19.89 4.17
C SER A 194 -10.39 -19.05 3.21
N LEU A 195 -9.71 -18.02 3.71
CA LEU A 195 -8.75 -17.24 2.93
C LEU A 195 -7.58 -18.09 2.46
N GLN A 196 -7.01 -18.91 3.34
CA GLN A 196 -5.88 -19.77 3.01
C GLN A 196 -6.25 -20.82 1.96
N GLU A 197 -7.41 -21.48 2.12
CA GLU A 197 -7.93 -22.43 1.15
C GLU A 197 -8.18 -21.78 -0.23
N GLY A 198 -8.75 -20.56 -0.25
CA GLY A 198 -8.95 -19.78 -1.46
C GLY A 198 -7.65 -19.41 -2.16
N MET A 199 -6.61 -19.05 -1.40
CA MET A 199 -5.28 -18.76 -1.95
C MET A 199 -4.60 -20.01 -2.53
N GLN A 200 -4.68 -21.15 -1.83
CA GLN A 200 -4.13 -22.41 -2.31
C GLN A 200 -4.78 -22.83 -3.63
N LYS A 201 -6.11 -22.79 -3.70
CA LYS A 201 -6.86 -23.11 -4.93
C LYS A 201 -6.44 -22.25 -6.11
N LYS A 202 -6.27 -20.92 -5.91
CA LYS A 202 -5.78 -20.03 -6.96
C LYS A 202 -4.35 -20.32 -7.38
N ALA A 203 -3.48 -20.67 -6.44
CA ALA A 203 -2.10 -21.04 -6.74
C ALA A 203 -2.04 -22.33 -7.58
N GLU A 204 -2.87 -23.32 -7.26
CA GLU A 204 -2.99 -24.56 -8.04
C GLU A 204 -3.53 -24.30 -9.44
N GLU A 205 -4.57 -23.47 -9.59
CA GLU A 205 -5.12 -23.08 -10.89
C GLU A 205 -4.08 -22.35 -11.75
N ALA A 206 -3.31 -21.43 -11.14
CA ALA A 206 -2.24 -20.73 -11.83
C ALA A 206 -1.11 -21.67 -12.28
N ARG A 207 -0.73 -22.62 -11.41
CA ARG A 207 0.27 -23.65 -11.75
C ARG A 207 -0.19 -24.52 -12.91
N LYS A 208 -1.44 -25.00 -12.86
CA LYS A 208 -2.01 -25.81 -13.95
C LYS A 208 -2.03 -25.06 -15.28
N LYS A 209 -2.46 -23.80 -15.27
CA LYS A 209 -2.42 -22.96 -16.49
C LYS A 209 -1.00 -22.80 -17.04
N LEU A 210 0.01 -22.64 -16.18
CA LEU A 210 1.40 -22.54 -16.58
C LEU A 210 1.91 -23.87 -17.18
N GLU A 211 1.59 -25.01 -16.56
CA GLU A 211 1.95 -26.33 -17.07
C GLU A 211 1.31 -26.61 -18.44
N ASP A 212 0.03 -26.24 -18.61
CA ASP A 212 -0.67 -26.41 -19.88
C ASP A 212 -0.08 -25.52 -20.99
N ALA A 213 0.27 -24.26 -20.65
CA ALA A 213 0.95 -23.36 -21.58
C ALA A 213 2.34 -23.88 -21.98
N GLN A 214 3.11 -24.45 -21.04
CA GLN A 214 4.43 -25.03 -21.33
C GLN A 214 4.31 -26.29 -22.23
N LYS A 215 3.29 -27.13 -22.02
CA LYS A 215 3.02 -28.32 -22.89
C LYS A 215 2.65 -27.86 -24.31
N ALA A 216 1.80 -26.84 -24.43
CA ALA A 216 1.43 -26.30 -25.74
C ALA A 216 2.61 -25.71 -26.50
N ALA A 217 3.52 -25.01 -25.80
CA ALA A 217 4.73 -24.45 -26.41
C ALA A 217 5.77 -25.52 -26.86
N LYS A 218 5.79 -26.69 -26.20
CA LYS A 218 6.66 -27.82 -26.60
C LYS A 218 6.11 -28.65 -27.74
N ALA A 219 4.82 -28.54 -28.05
CA ALA A 219 4.16 -29.25 -29.11
C ALA A 219 4.20 -28.54 -30.49
N GLN A 220 4.75 -27.34 -30.54
CA GLN A 220 5.05 -26.54 -31.76
C GLN A 220 6.50 -26.70 -32.15
#